data_543fbce8cb63e91556145a78cdd0dd61
#
_entry.id   543fbce8cb63e91556145a78cdd0dd61
#
_cell.length_a   1.000
_cell.length_b   1.000
_cell.length_c   1.000
_cell.angle_alpha   90.00
_cell.angle_beta   90.00
_cell.angle_gamma   90.00
#
_symmetry.space_group_name_H-M   'P 1'
#
loop_
_entity.id
_entity.type
_entity.pdbx_description
1 polymer ?
#
loop_
_entity_poly.entity_id
_entity_poly.type
_entity_poly.pdbx_seq_one_letter_code
_entity_poly.pdbx_strand_id
1 'polypeptide(L)'
;MSHSLVVLPDDSAKPLVDAINAAKRTLQIRMFLFTDPTMLQTVLAAKKRGVHVRVMLNPARRDGTSDNGETRVALEAAKIEVHDSNPEFALTHQKSMVIDEKTGFVESLNWEIRDLTETRDYAVTTEHGHEVKEMIACFDADWARQKFVPRGESQLIWCPDNGRERIAEFIESAKHTLWLQNERYQDTVIIERLVRAARRGVKIHILARPPHTLKKDKLIEGVGGLRIMHDVGAKVHTLKGLKLHAKMIVADHKRAVVGSINLAPGSFDARRELAIETDAHHVVSRLSEVAQRDWDNSKKIDLTDEGLLKDLEKRNAAAVGAEMLVLKTHAKAKVKH
;
A
#
# COMPACT_ATOMS: atom_id res chain seq x y z
N MET A 1 -22.15 -7.17 10.76
CA MET A 1 -20.89 -7.73 10.24
C MET A 1 -19.91 -6.59 10.18
N SER A 2 -18.68 -6.77 10.56
CA SER A 2 -17.75 -5.68 10.79
C SER A 2 -16.51 -5.88 9.95
N HIS A 3 -15.80 -4.79 9.70
CA HIS A 3 -14.43 -4.86 9.23
C HIS A 3 -13.55 -5.54 10.28
N SER A 4 -12.47 -6.20 9.85
CA SER A 4 -11.40 -6.70 10.71
C SER A 4 -10.05 -6.23 10.20
N LEU A 5 -9.01 -6.31 11.02
CA LEU A 5 -7.69 -5.74 10.73
C LEU A 5 -6.60 -6.80 10.88
N VAL A 6 -5.72 -6.85 9.90
CA VAL A 6 -4.42 -7.52 9.96
C VAL A 6 -3.32 -6.45 9.95
N VAL A 7 -2.37 -6.57 10.86
CA VAL A 7 -1.24 -5.64 11.02
C VAL A 7 0.06 -6.38 10.74
N LEU A 8 0.83 -5.94 9.75
CA LEU A 8 2.12 -6.55 9.45
C LEU A 8 3.29 -5.70 9.96
N PRO A 9 4.36 -6.35 10.41
CA PRO A 9 4.56 -7.80 10.51
C PRO A 9 3.99 -8.45 11.78
N ASP A 10 3.26 -7.71 12.63
CA ASP A 10 2.84 -8.13 13.97
C ASP A 10 2.01 -9.43 13.97
N ASP A 11 1.06 -9.54 13.04
CA ASP A 11 0.19 -10.71 12.89
C ASP A 11 0.76 -11.78 11.95
N SER A 12 1.93 -11.52 11.32
CA SER A 12 2.47 -12.31 10.21
C SER A 12 1.50 -12.45 9.02
N ALA A 13 1.88 -13.24 8.02
CA ALA A 13 1.00 -13.57 6.89
C ALA A 13 -0.11 -14.60 7.25
N LYS A 14 -0.08 -15.14 8.47
CA LYS A 14 -0.97 -16.24 8.86
C LYS A 14 -2.47 -15.96 8.63
N PRO A 15 -3.03 -14.79 8.98
CA PRO A 15 -4.45 -14.52 8.73
C PRO A 15 -4.83 -14.56 7.24
N LEU A 16 -3.93 -14.11 6.35
CA LEU A 16 -4.13 -14.17 4.90
C LEU A 16 -4.10 -15.62 4.40
N VAL A 17 -3.10 -16.39 4.86
CA VAL A 17 -2.94 -17.81 4.53
C VAL A 17 -4.13 -18.62 5.01
N ASP A 18 -4.58 -18.40 6.26
CA ASP A 18 -5.74 -19.10 6.84
C ASP A 18 -7.02 -18.80 6.06
N ALA A 19 -7.22 -17.55 5.65
CA ALA A 19 -8.39 -17.15 4.86
C ALA A 19 -8.40 -17.84 3.48
N ILE A 20 -7.28 -17.90 2.78
CA ILE A 20 -7.17 -18.61 1.50
C ILE A 20 -7.36 -20.11 1.69
N ASN A 21 -6.83 -20.69 2.77
CA ASN A 21 -7.03 -22.10 3.10
C ASN A 21 -8.49 -22.44 3.43
N ALA A 22 -9.24 -21.49 3.95
CA ALA A 22 -10.67 -21.65 4.23
C ALA A 22 -11.58 -21.51 3.00
N ALA A 23 -11.05 -21.00 1.87
CA ALA A 23 -11.80 -20.85 0.62
C ALA A 23 -12.38 -22.18 0.12
N LYS A 24 -13.67 -22.16 -0.28
CA LYS A 24 -14.43 -23.37 -0.70
C LYS A 24 -14.88 -23.32 -2.14
N ARG A 25 -15.15 -22.15 -2.70
CA ARG A 25 -15.77 -21.99 -4.03
C ARG A 25 -14.96 -21.12 -4.96
N THR A 26 -14.69 -19.88 -4.56
CA THR A 26 -14.07 -18.87 -5.43
C THR A 26 -12.96 -18.10 -4.71
N LEU A 27 -11.94 -17.75 -5.45
CA LEU A 27 -10.85 -16.87 -5.00
C LEU A 27 -10.46 -15.94 -6.15
N GLN A 28 -10.73 -14.66 -5.98
CA GLN A 28 -10.30 -13.60 -6.90
C GLN A 28 -9.15 -12.84 -6.26
N ILE A 29 -8.03 -12.74 -6.95
CA ILE A 29 -6.82 -12.07 -6.47
C ILE A 29 -6.44 -10.98 -7.47
N ARG A 30 -6.21 -9.77 -6.97
CA ARG A 30 -5.56 -8.69 -7.71
C ARG A 30 -4.34 -8.25 -6.95
N MET A 31 -3.16 -8.36 -7.58
CA MET A 31 -1.90 -8.08 -6.90
C MET A 31 -0.92 -7.32 -7.79
N PHE A 32 -0.28 -6.29 -7.23
CA PHE A 32 0.78 -5.57 -7.92
C PHE A 32 2.06 -6.39 -8.00
N LEU A 33 2.54 -6.91 -6.85
CA LEU A 33 3.67 -7.85 -6.78
C LEU A 33 3.24 -9.10 -6.01
N PHE A 34 3.46 -10.26 -6.61
CA PHE A 34 3.15 -11.57 -6.04
C PHE A 34 4.34 -12.50 -6.23
N THR A 35 5.26 -12.50 -5.27
CA THR A 35 6.51 -13.26 -5.34
C THR A 35 6.78 -14.11 -4.09
N ASP A 36 5.94 -13.99 -3.05
CA ASP A 36 6.10 -14.80 -1.84
C ASP A 36 5.75 -16.27 -2.10
N PRO A 37 6.68 -17.20 -1.84
CA PRO A 37 6.48 -18.62 -2.11
C PRO A 37 5.39 -19.26 -1.24
N THR A 38 5.20 -18.80 0.00
CA THR A 38 4.16 -19.33 0.90
C THR A 38 2.77 -18.94 0.40
N MET A 39 2.58 -17.68 0.02
CA MET A 39 1.33 -17.20 -0.57
C MET A 39 1.03 -17.94 -1.88
N LEU A 40 2.04 -18.14 -2.75
CA LEU A 40 1.89 -18.89 -3.99
C LEU A 40 1.46 -20.33 -3.73
N GLN A 41 2.15 -21.06 -2.85
CA GLN A 41 1.79 -22.45 -2.51
C GLN A 41 0.39 -22.52 -1.91
N THR A 42 -0.04 -21.54 -1.12
CA THR A 42 -1.37 -21.47 -0.55
C THR A 42 -2.45 -21.33 -1.63
N VAL A 43 -2.23 -20.50 -2.64
CA VAL A 43 -3.13 -20.32 -3.79
C VAL A 43 -3.17 -21.59 -4.65
N LEU A 44 -2.02 -22.22 -4.93
CA LEU A 44 -1.96 -23.49 -5.65
C LEU A 44 -2.69 -24.60 -4.91
N ALA A 45 -2.60 -24.65 -3.57
CA ALA A 45 -3.34 -25.60 -2.74
C ALA A 45 -4.86 -25.35 -2.79
N ALA A 46 -5.31 -24.09 -2.83
CA ALA A 46 -6.73 -23.76 -3.02
C ALA A 46 -7.24 -24.30 -4.36
N LYS A 47 -6.50 -24.12 -5.45
CA LYS A 47 -6.83 -24.70 -6.76
C LYS A 47 -6.93 -26.23 -6.72
N LYS A 48 -5.99 -26.92 -6.04
CA LYS A 48 -6.01 -28.37 -5.88
C LYS A 48 -7.24 -28.85 -5.10
N ARG A 49 -7.79 -28.05 -4.18
CA ARG A 49 -9.05 -28.33 -3.46
C ARG A 49 -10.29 -28.13 -4.32
N GLY A 50 -10.16 -27.65 -5.56
CA GLY A 50 -11.28 -27.39 -6.46
C GLY A 50 -11.83 -25.97 -6.40
N VAL A 51 -11.17 -25.05 -5.69
CA VAL A 51 -11.55 -23.63 -5.68
C VAL A 51 -11.35 -23.03 -7.07
N HIS A 52 -12.35 -22.30 -7.58
CA HIS A 52 -12.23 -21.53 -8.80
C HIS A 52 -11.39 -20.27 -8.54
N VAL A 53 -10.13 -20.27 -8.99
CA VAL A 53 -9.17 -19.21 -8.75
C VAL A 53 -8.99 -18.39 -10.01
N ARG A 54 -9.13 -17.05 -9.89
CA ARG A 54 -8.79 -16.06 -10.93
C ARG A 54 -7.77 -15.06 -10.37
N VAL A 55 -6.70 -14.80 -11.10
CA VAL A 55 -5.63 -13.91 -10.65
C VAL A 55 -5.38 -12.82 -11.69
N MET A 56 -5.36 -11.57 -11.25
CA MET A 56 -4.96 -10.42 -12.05
C MET A 56 -3.64 -9.86 -11.53
N LEU A 57 -2.61 -9.85 -12.36
CA LEU A 57 -1.27 -9.38 -12.02
C LEU A 57 -0.91 -8.13 -12.80
N ASN A 58 -0.23 -7.21 -12.15
CA ASN A 58 0.38 -6.10 -12.89
C ASN A 58 1.56 -6.63 -13.73
N PRO A 59 1.58 -6.42 -15.06
CA PRO A 59 2.53 -7.08 -15.94
C PRO A 59 3.96 -6.59 -15.76
N ALA A 60 4.15 -5.30 -15.47
CA ALA A 60 5.45 -4.70 -15.28
C ALA A 60 5.40 -3.49 -14.35
N ARG A 61 6.50 -3.19 -13.69
CA ARG A 61 6.69 -1.92 -12.99
C ARG A 61 6.82 -0.77 -14.01
N ARG A 62 6.76 0.48 -13.53
CA ARG A 62 6.90 1.67 -14.38
C ARG A 62 8.25 1.73 -15.16
N ASP A 63 9.28 1.07 -14.64
CA ASP A 63 10.59 0.93 -15.30
C ASP A 63 10.69 -0.26 -16.25
N GLY A 64 9.58 -0.96 -16.50
CA GLY A 64 9.50 -2.11 -17.40
C GLY A 64 9.93 -3.44 -16.79
N THR A 65 10.41 -3.47 -15.54
CA THR A 65 10.76 -4.74 -14.88
C THR A 65 9.52 -5.55 -14.53
N SER A 66 9.53 -6.86 -14.84
CA SER A 66 8.47 -7.81 -14.48
C SER A 66 8.94 -8.72 -13.36
N ASP A 67 8.39 -8.51 -12.16
CA ASP A 67 8.73 -9.34 -11.00
C ASP A 67 7.77 -10.54 -10.83
N ASN A 68 6.62 -10.54 -11.54
CA ASN A 68 5.59 -11.57 -11.40
C ASN A 68 5.77 -12.78 -12.34
N GLY A 69 6.85 -12.83 -13.13
CA GLY A 69 7.04 -13.83 -14.19
C GLY A 69 7.02 -15.27 -13.68
N GLU A 70 7.79 -15.58 -12.65
CA GLU A 70 7.86 -16.94 -12.06
C GLU A 70 6.52 -17.36 -11.45
N THR A 71 5.87 -16.44 -10.72
CA THR A 71 4.54 -16.67 -10.15
C THR A 71 3.51 -16.96 -11.24
N ARG A 72 3.50 -16.18 -12.32
CA ARG A 72 2.62 -16.39 -13.47
C ARG A 72 2.79 -17.79 -14.05
N VAL A 73 4.03 -18.18 -14.35
CA VAL A 73 4.34 -19.52 -14.90
C VAL A 73 3.79 -20.62 -13.99
N ALA A 74 3.99 -20.51 -12.69
CA ALA A 74 3.51 -21.50 -11.73
C ALA A 74 1.97 -21.56 -11.64
N LEU A 75 1.29 -20.41 -11.68
CA LEU A 75 -0.18 -20.34 -11.67
C LEU A 75 -0.77 -20.93 -12.96
N GLU A 76 -0.23 -20.57 -14.12
CA GLU A 76 -0.69 -21.06 -15.43
C GLU A 76 -0.45 -22.59 -15.57
N ALA A 77 0.71 -23.10 -15.10
CA ALA A 77 0.98 -24.54 -15.04
C ALA A 77 -0.04 -25.31 -14.19
N ALA A 78 -0.58 -24.67 -13.14
CA ALA A 78 -1.66 -25.21 -12.32
C ALA A 78 -3.07 -25.00 -12.93
N LYS A 79 -3.16 -24.51 -14.15
CA LYS A 79 -4.42 -24.20 -14.85
C LYS A 79 -5.29 -23.18 -14.07
N ILE A 80 -4.64 -22.23 -13.43
CA ILE A 80 -5.29 -21.05 -12.87
C ILE A 80 -5.39 -19.99 -13.98
N GLU A 81 -6.54 -19.33 -14.06
CA GLU A 81 -6.74 -18.23 -14.99
C GLU A 81 -5.98 -17.00 -14.52
N VAL A 82 -5.01 -16.54 -15.32
CA VAL A 82 -4.17 -15.37 -15.00
C VAL A 82 -4.30 -14.35 -16.12
N HIS A 83 -4.72 -13.12 -15.77
CA HIS A 83 -4.77 -12.00 -16.69
C HIS A 83 -3.80 -10.90 -16.26
N ASP A 84 -3.29 -10.16 -17.23
CA ASP A 84 -2.66 -8.88 -16.95
C ASP A 84 -3.70 -7.87 -16.48
N SER A 85 -3.31 -6.96 -15.60
CA SER A 85 -4.14 -5.86 -15.19
C SER A 85 -4.57 -4.98 -16.38
N ASN A 86 -5.66 -4.25 -16.22
CA ASN A 86 -6.25 -3.46 -17.29
C ASN A 86 -5.24 -2.39 -17.79
N PRO A 87 -4.87 -2.41 -19.10
CA PRO A 87 -3.88 -1.51 -19.68
C PRO A 87 -4.35 -0.05 -19.79
N GLU A 88 -5.63 0.24 -19.53
CA GLU A 88 -6.15 1.60 -19.42
C GLU A 88 -5.44 2.39 -18.32
N PHE A 89 -4.98 1.70 -17.27
CA PHE A 89 -4.25 2.32 -16.18
C PHE A 89 -2.74 2.24 -16.40
N ALA A 90 -2.01 3.32 -16.06
CA ALA A 90 -0.55 3.34 -16.12
C ALA A 90 0.08 2.17 -15.34
N LEU A 91 -0.56 1.74 -14.28
CA LEU A 91 -0.38 0.46 -13.60
C LEU A 91 -1.54 0.19 -12.63
N THR A 92 -1.73 -1.07 -12.29
CA THR A 92 -2.65 -1.47 -11.21
C THR A 92 -1.84 -1.67 -9.94
N HIS A 93 -1.94 -0.73 -9.02
CA HIS A 93 -1.23 -0.78 -7.73
C HIS A 93 -2.12 -1.33 -6.60
N GLN A 94 -3.37 -1.60 -6.88
CA GLN A 94 -4.32 -2.25 -5.97
C GLN A 94 -3.80 -3.62 -5.52
N LYS A 95 -4.03 -3.95 -4.24
CA LYS A 95 -3.80 -5.24 -3.65
C LYS A 95 -5.07 -5.65 -2.93
N SER A 96 -5.68 -6.73 -3.38
CA SER A 96 -6.96 -7.18 -2.84
C SER A 96 -7.24 -8.63 -3.19
N MET A 97 -8.05 -9.29 -2.37
CA MET A 97 -8.64 -10.56 -2.72
C MET A 97 -10.10 -10.61 -2.27
N VAL A 98 -10.89 -11.44 -2.95
CA VAL A 98 -12.26 -11.76 -2.55
C VAL A 98 -12.39 -13.28 -2.48
N ILE A 99 -12.90 -13.77 -1.36
CA ILE A 99 -13.04 -15.19 -1.05
C ILE A 99 -14.52 -15.54 -0.98
N ASP A 100 -14.93 -16.56 -1.75
CA ASP A 100 -16.27 -17.16 -1.75
C ASP A 100 -17.42 -16.16 -1.97
N GLU A 101 -17.11 -14.99 -2.58
CA GLU A 101 -18.03 -13.85 -2.75
C GLU A 101 -18.61 -13.32 -1.43
N LYS A 102 -17.89 -13.53 -0.32
CA LYS A 102 -18.34 -13.21 1.03
C LYS A 102 -17.38 -12.31 1.79
N THR A 103 -16.08 -12.52 1.63
CA THR A 103 -15.07 -11.80 2.37
C THR A 103 -14.12 -11.10 1.39
N GLY A 104 -14.04 -9.78 1.47
CA GLY A 104 -13.09 -8.95 0.74
C GLY A 104 -11.90 -8.57 1.61
N PHE A 105 -10.72 -8.47 1.02
CA PHE A 105 -9.50 -7.96 1.64
C PHE A 105 -9.02 -6.75 0.85
N VAL A 106 -8.81 -5.63 1.53
CA VAL A 106 -8.22 -4.40 1.00
C VAL A 106 -6.86 -4.22 1.67
N GLU A 107 -5.79 -4.26 0.89
CA GLU A 107 -4.44 -4.43 1.41
C GLU A 107 -3.52 -3.26 1.01
N SER A 108 -2.59 -2.89 1.89
CA SER A 108 -1.49 -1.97 1.56
C SER A 108 -0.23 -2.72 1.08
N LEU A 109 -0.08 -3.97 1.48
CA LEU A 109 1.07 -4.84 1.23
C LEU A 109 1.03 -5.50 -0.16
N ASN A 110 2.19 -5.78 -0.73
CA ASN A 110 2.33 -6.79 -1.76
C ASN A 110 2.53 -8.17 -1.13
N TRP A 111 2.29 -9.21 -1.90
CA TRP A 111 2.63 -10.56 -1.48
C TRP A 111 4.09 -10.87 -1.84
N GLU A 112 5.00 -10.21 -1.16
CA GLU A 112 6.44 -10.42 -1.21
C GLU A 112 7.02 -10.53 0.20
N ILE A 113 8.10 -11.28 0.39
CA ILE A 113 8.71 -11.56 1.71
C ILE A 113 8.94 -10.26 2.49
N ARG A 114 9.46 -9.23 1.82
CA ARG A 114 9.74 -7.94 2.45
C ARG A 114 8.49 -7.31 3.05
N ASP A 115 7.39 -7.25 2.30
CA ASP A 115 6.16 -6.58 2.76
C ASP A 115 5.45 -7.41 3.83
N LEU A 116 5.65 -8.73 3.85
CA LEU A 116 5.10 -9.61 4.87
C LEU A 116 5.89 -9.60 6.20
N THR A 117 7.19 -9.23 6.18
CA THR A 117 8.08 -9.44 7.34
C THR A 117 8.87 -8.21 7.79
N GLU A 118 9.12 -7.23 6.92
CA GLU A 118 10.04 -6.11 7.21
C GLU A 118 9.37 -4.73 7.14
N THR A 119 8.15 -4.65 6.60
CA THR A 119 7.46 -3.37 6.45
C THR A 119 6.28 -3.26 7.41
N ARG A 120 5.94 -2.03 7.79
CA ARG A 120 4.65 -1.72 8.36
C ARG A 120 3.62 -1.67 7.24
N ASP A 121 2.65 -2.57 7.29
CA ASP A 121 1.54 -2.69 6.36
C ASP A 121 0.26 -3.15 7.05
N TYR A 122 -0.86 -3.03 6.34
CA TYR A 122 -2.19 -3.35 6.84
C TYR A 122 -3.03 -4.05 5.79
N ALA A 123 -3.94 -4.94 6.25
CA ALA A 123 -5.07 -5.38 5.48
C ALA A 123 -6.36 -5.19 6.29
N VAL A 124 -7.38 -4.61 5.68
CA VAL A 124 -8.73 -4.56 6.25
C VAL A 124 -9.59 -5.56 5.53
N THR A 125 -10.28 -6.41 6.29
CA THR A 125 -11.26 -7.34 5.73
C THR A 125 -12.66 -6.75 5.84
N THR A 126 -13.52 -7.10 4.89
CA THR A 126 -14.93 -6.76 4.91
C THR A 126 -15.80 -7.95 4.56
N GLU A 127 -16.93 -8.07 5.28
CA GLU A 127 -18.03 -8.99 4.96
C GLU A 127 -19.33 -8.22 4.64
N HIS A 128 -19.23 -6.90 4.45
CA HIS A 128 -20.37 -6.09 3.99
C HIS A 128 -20.70 -6.43 2.54
N GLY A 129 -21.89 -6.93 2.32
CA GLY A 129 -22.30 -7.46 1.01
C GLY A 129 -22.21 -6.46 -0.13
N HIS A 130 -22.41 -5.14 0.10
CA HIS A 130 -22.27 -4.13 -0.95
C HIS A 130 -20.79 -3.90 -1.30
N GLU A 131 -19.89 -3.87 -0.32
CA GLU A 131 -18.45 -3.70 -0.54
C GLU A 131 -17.86 -4.89 -1.29
N VAL A 132 -18.20 -6.11 -0.85
CA VAL A 132 -17.75 -7.33 -1.53
C VAL A 132 -18.27 -7.39 -2.97
N LYS A 133 -19.55 -7.08 -3.21
CA LYS A 133 -20.12 -7.01 -4.56
C LYS A 133 -19.46 -5.95 -5.43
N GLU A 134 -19.11 -4.79 -4.86
CA GLU A 134 -18.44 -3.72 -5.59
C GLU A 134 -16.99 -4.11 -5.92
N MET A 135 -16.27 -4.80 -5.02
CA MET A 135 -14.94 -5.36 -5.30
C MET A 135 -14.99 -6.38 -6.45
N ILE A 136 -15.99 -7.27 -6.46
CA ILE A 136 -16.21 -8.25 -7.54
C ILE A 136 -16.52 -7.54 -8.84
N ALA A 137 -17.45 -6.57 -8.83
CA ALA A 137 -17.83 -5.82 -10.03
C ALA A 137 -16.64 -5.07 -10.65
N CYS A 138 -15.77 -4.47 -9.83
CA CYS A 138 -14.54 -3.85 -10.30
C CYS A 138 -13.56 -4.89 -10.87
N PHE A 139 -13.41 -6.04 -10.21
CA PHE A 139 -12.56 -7.11 -10.70
C PHE A 139 -13.04 -7.62 -12.07
N ASP A 140 -14.32 -7.91 -12.21
CA ASP A 140 -14.92 -8.45 -13.43
C ASP A 140 -14.88 -7.43 -14.58
N ALA A 141 -15.14 -6.15 -14.31
CA ALA A 141 -15.02 -5.08 -15.29
C ALA A 141 -13.59 -4.96 -15.83
N ASP A 142 -12.58 -4.88 -14.94
CA ASP A 142 -11.18 -4.81 -15.36
C ASP A 142 -10.71 -6.10 -16.06
N TRP A 143 -11.23 -7.26 -15.65
CA TRP A 143 -10.99 -8.56 -16.33
C TRP A 143 -11.50 -8.57 -17.76
N ALA A 144 -12.71 -8.06 -17.95
CA ALA A 144 -13.37 -7.97 -19.26
C ALA A 144 -12.94 -6.71 -20.08
N ARG A 145 -12.02 -5.88 -19.55
CA ARG A 145 -11.62 -4.59 -20.18
C ARG A 145 -12.79 -3.63 -20.35
N GLN A 146 -13.73 -3.64 -19.42
CA GLN A 146 -14.88 -2.76 -19.38
C GLN A 146 -14.69 -1.66 -18.34
N LYS A 147 -15.40 -0.56 -18.54
CA LYS A 147 -15.39 0.55 -17.58
C LYS A 147 -16.09 0.14 -16.29
N PHE A 148 -15.43 0.37 -15.17
CA PHE A 148 -16.02 0.30 -13.83
C PHE A 148 -16.34 1.72 -13.35
N VAL A 149 -17.51 1.87 -12.70
CA VAL A 149 -17.92 3.11 -12.05
C VAL A 149 -18.38 2.77 -10.64
N PRO A 150 -17.73 3.33 -9.59
CA PRO A 150 -18.17 3.15 -8.21
C PRO A 150 -19.59 3.67 -8.00
N ARG A 151 -20.41 2.95 -7.24
CA ARG A 151 -21.80 3.37 -6.96
C ARG A 151 -21.93 4.41 -5.86
N GLY A 152 -20.86 4.63 -5.07
CA GLY A 152 -20.84 5.61 -3.97
C GLY A 152 -21.57 5.18 -2.69
N GLU A 153 -22.13 3.97 -2.66
CA GLU A 153 -22.90 3.43 -1.53
C GLU A 153 -22.04 2.66 -0.52
N SER A 154 -20.76 2.42 -0.87
CA SER A 154 -19.82 1.66 -0.05
C SER A 154 -18.78 2.55 0.62
N GLN A 155 -18.08 1.99 1.61
CA GLN A 155 -16.91 2.64 2.22
C GLN A 155 -15.62 2.47 1.39
N LEU A 156 -15.72 1.87 0.20
CA LEU A 156 -14.58 1.69 -0.70
C LEU A 156 -14.22 3.01 -1.39
N ILE A 157 -12.93 3.23 -1.55
CA ILE A 157 -12.33 4.43 -2.16
C ILE A 157 -11.50 3.97 -3.36
N TRP A 158 -11.84 4.44 -4.54
CA TRP A 158 -11.30 3.98 -5.81
C TRP A 158 -10.49 5.06 -6.54
N CYS A 159 -9.32 4.69 -7.06
CA CYS A 159 -8.60 5.51 -8.03
C CYS A 159 -8.63 4.84 -9.41
N PRO A 160 -8.71 5.69 -10.46
CA PRO A 160 -8.71 7.15 -10.48
C PRO A 160 -10.07 7.82 -10.25
N ASP A 161 -11.11 7.07 -9.86
CA ASP A 161 -12.50 7.51 -9.87
C ASP A 161 -12.80 8.58 -8.79
N ASN A 162 -12.94 8.16 -7.51
CA ASN A 162 -13.35 9.05 -6.40
C ASN A 162 -12.27 9.24 -5.32
N GLY A 163 -11.08 8.66 -5.50
CA GLY A 163 -10.07 8.53 -4.43
C GLY A 163 -9.57 9.85 -3.88
N ARG A 164 -9.25 10.83 -4.76
CA ARG A 164 -8.76 12.15 -4.31
C ARG A 164 -9.81 12.89 -3.51
N GLU A 165 -11.05 12.93 -4.01
CA GLU A 165 -12.16 13.63 -3.36
C GLU A 165 -12.48 13.02 -1.99
N ARG A 166 -12.68 11.71 -1.92
CA ARG A 166 -12.99 11.00 -0.67
C ARG A 166 -11.90 11.15 0.40
N ILE A 167 -10.62 11.08 0.02
CA ILE A 167 -9.50 11.29 0.96
C ILE A 167 -9.41 12.77 1.39
N ALA A 168 -9.66 13.71 0.47
CA ALA A 168 -9.70 15.13 0.79
C ALA A 168 -10.82 15.45 1.80
N GLU A 169 -12.02 14.93 1.59
CA GLU A 169 -13.16 15.07 2.51
C GLU A 169 -12.88 14.40 3.87
N PHE A 170 -12.26 13.22 3.86
CA PHE A 170 -11.86 12.54 5.09
C PHE A 170 -10.92 13.41 5.94
N ILE A 171 -9.90 14.01 5.33
CA ILE A 171 -8.95 14.92 5.99
C ILE A 171 -9.67 16.18 6.48
N GLU A 172 -10.55 16.75 5.68
CA GLU A 172 -11.33 17.95 6.04
C GLU A 172 -12.24 17.72 7.24
N SER A 173 -12.76 16.50 7.40
CA SER A 173 -13.66 16.14 8.51
C SER A 173 -12.98 16.04 9.88
N ALA A 174 -11.65 15.96 9.94
CA ALA A 174 -10.89 15.85 11.17
C ALA A 174 -10.99 17.15 12.02
N LYS A 175 -11.21 16.97 13.33
CA LYS A 175 -11.40 18.08 14.28
C LYS A 175 -10.25 18.23 15.28
N HIS A 176 -9.56 17.15 15.63
CA HIS A 176 -8.56 17.15 16.71
C HIS A 176 -7.21 16.59 16.28
N THR A 177 -7.22 15.42 15.65
CA THR A 177 -5.97 14.71 15.33
C THR A 177 -6.04 14.03 13.99
N LEU A 178 -4.90 14.03 13.28
CA LEU A 178 -4.67 13.20 12.11
C LEU A 178 -3.34 12.42 12.29
N TRP A 179 -3.42 11.10 12.11
CA TRP A 179 -2.27 10.21 12.10
C TRP A 179 -2.14 9.63 10.69
N LEU A 180 -1.00 9.88 10.04
CA LEU A 180 -0.77 9.44 8.68
C LEU A 180 0.48 8.56 8.61
N GLN A 181 0.33 7.42 7.96
CA GLN A 181 1.43 6.54 7.53
C GLN A 181 1.34 6.39 6.02
N ASN A 182 2.24 7.01 5.28
CA ASN A 182 2.26 6.96 3.82
C ASN A 182 3.70 7.14 3.30
N GLU A 183 4.00 6.50 2.18
CA GLU A 183 5.31 6.63 1.57
C GLU A 183 5.52 7.97 0.87
N ARG A 184 4.44 8.63 0.44
CA ARG A 184 4.49 9.81 -0.42
C ARG A 184 3.50 10.88 0.02
N TYR A 185 3.94 12.12 0.00
CA TYR A 185 3.15 13.33 0.31
C TYR A 185 3.40 14.33 -0.82
N GLN A 186 2.76 14.12 -1.99
CA GLN A 186 3.09 14.82 -3.23
C GLN A 186 1.87 15.43 -3.93
N ASP A 187 0.66 14.96 -3.61
CA ASP A 187 -0.56 15.47 -4.23
C ASP A 187 -0.92 16.85 -3.64
N THR A 188 -1.04 17.83 -4.51
CA THR A 188 -1.25 19.23 -4.10
C THR A 188 -2.59 19.46 -3.41
N VAL A 189 -3.65 18.77 -3.85
CA VAL A 189 -4.98 18.86 -3.22
C VAL A 189 -4.93 18.29 -1.81
N ILE A 190 -4.30 17.12 -1.64
CA ILE A 190 -4.20 16.47 -0.33
C ILE A 190 -3.32 17.29 0.61
N ILE A 191 -2.18 17.81 0.14
CA ILE A 191 -1.32 18.69 0.95
C ILE A 191 -2.10 19.95 1.38
N GLU A 192 -2.85 20.54 0.48
CA GLU A 192 -3.65 21.72 0.77
C GLU A 192 -4.72 21.43 1.85
N ARG A 193 -5.40 20.28 1.80
CA ARG A 193 -6.36 19.87 2.84
C ARG A 193 -5.68 19.63 4.19
N LEU A 194 -4.49 19.03 4.20
CA LEU A 194 -3.70 18.86 5.42
C LEU A 194 -3.26 20.22 6.00
N VAL A 195 -2.85 21.18 5.16
CA VAL A 195 -2.52 22.55 5.58
C VAL A 195 -3.75 23.24 6.21
N ARG A 196 -4.92 23.12 5.59
CA ARG A 196 -6.19 23.64 6.18
C ARG A 196 -6.50 22.98 7.52
N ALA A 197 -6.34 21.66 7.63
CA ALA A 197 -6.54 20.96 8.89
C ALA A 197 -5.58 21.49 9.99
N ALA A 198 -4.30 21.66 9.69
CA ALA A 198 -3.32 22.24 10.60
C ALA A 198 -3.73 23.68 11.05
N ARG A 199 -4.19 24.51 10.10
CA ARG A 199 -4.67 25.88 10.40
C ARG A 199 -5.95 25.90 11.25
N ARG A 200 -6.78 24.87 11.21
CA ARG A 200 -7.92 24.69 12.13
C ARG A 200 -7.49 24.21 13.52
N GLY A 201 -6.21 23.94 13.74
CA GLY A 201 -5.67 23.47 15.01
C GLY A 201 -5.62 21.94 15.15
N VAL A 202 -5.87 21.20 14.07
CA VAL A 202 -5.75 19.73 14.06
C VAL A 202 -4.27 19.35 14.24
N LYS A 203 -3.99 18.47 15.21
CA LYS A 203 -2.64 17.97 15.45
C LYS A 203 -2.31 16.86 14.44
N ILE A 204 -1.33 17.10 13.58
CA ILE A 204 -0.98 16.19 12.49
C ILE A 204 0.34 15.48 12.80
N HIS A 205 0.28 14.14 12.81
CA HIS A 205 1.41 13.24 12.98
C HIS A 205 1.65 12.47 11.69
N ILE A 206 2.82 12.64 11.09
CA ILE A 206 3.20 12.03 9.83
C ILE A 206 4.36 11.06 10.06
N LEU A 207 4.15 9.80 9.70
CA LEU A 207 5.24 8.87 9.42
C LEU A 207 5.46 8.81 7.92
N ALA A 208 6.71 9.05 7.50
CA ALA A 208 7.13 9.06 6.12
C ALA A 208 8.43 8.27 5.92
N ARG A 209 8.73 7.93 4.68
CA ARG A 209 10.04 7.36 4.34
C ARG A 209 11.11 8.45 4.43
N PRO A 210 12.32 8.11 4.90
CA PRO A 210 13.43 9.06 4.91
C PRO A 210 13.77 9.54 3.49
N PRO A 211 14.10 10.82 3.28
CA PRO A 211 14.40 11.38 1.96
C PRO A 211 15.47 10.59 1.18
N HIS A 212 16.55 10.13 1.83
CA HIS A 212 17.62 9.36 1.18
C HIS A 212 17.17 8.02 0.57
N THR A 213 16.01 7.49 0.97
CA THR A 213 15.45 6.25 0.41
C THR A 213 14.57 6.48 -0.81
N LEU A 214 14.26 7.75 -1.14
CA LEU A 214 13.46 8.10 -2.31
C LEU A 214 14.30 8.00 -3.58
N LYS A 215 13.72 7.60 -4.71
CA LYS A 215 14.38 7.64 -6.01
C LYS A 215 14.78 9.09 -6.34
N LYS A 216 15.89 9.29 -7.09
CA LYS A 216 16.46 10.61 -7.37
C LYS A 216 15.46 11.56 -8.02
N ASP A 217 14.68 11.07 -8.96
CA ASP A 217 13.63 11.80 -9.66
C ASP A 217 12.40 12.13 -8.77
N LYS A 218 12.28 11.48 -7.61
CA LYS A 218 11.18 11.64 -6.64
C LYS A 218 11.58 12.40 -5.38
N LEU A 219 12.87 12.74 -5.25
CA LEU A 219 13.38 13.37 -4.03
C LEU A 219 12.76 14.76 -3.82
N ILE A 220 12.82 15.62 -4.85
CA ILE A 220 12.33 17.01 -4.76
C ILE A 220 10.82 17.03 -4.48
N GLU A 221 10.04 16.26 -5.24
CA GLU A 221 8.58 16.18 -5.07
C GLU A 221 8.21 15.65 -3.68
N GLY A 222 8.89 14.59 -3.21
CA GLY A 222 8.59 13.96 -1.91
C GLY A 222 8.98 14.82 -0.72
N VAL A 223 10.11 15.52 -0.79
CA VAL A 223 10.60 16.41 0.26
C VAL A 223 9.76 17.68 0.33
N GLY A 224 9.37 18.25 -0.82
CA GLY A 224 8.60 19.51 -0.87
C GLY A 224 7.31 19.43 -0.05
N GLY A 225 6.52 18.38 -0.25
CA GLY A 225 5.28 18.16 0.52
C GLY A 225 5.53 18.01 2.03
N LEU A 226 6.56 17.27 2.43
CA LEU A 226 6.91 17.11 3.86
C LEU A 226 7.39 18.43 4.49
N ARG A 227 8.14 19.26 3.76
CA ARG A 227 8.54 20.60 4.24
C ARG A 227 7.33 21.51 4.45
N ILE A 228 6.41 21.58 3.50
CA ILE A 228 5.16 22.34 3.65
C ILE A 228 4.41 21.90 4.91
N MET A 229 4.30 20.59 5.15
CA MET A 229 3.65 20.07 6.34
C MET A 229 4.39 20.43 7.62
N HIS A 230 5.72 20.36 7.61
CA HIS A 230 6.55 20.77 8.74
C HIS A 230 6.38 22.26 9.06
N ASP A 231 6.33 23.12 8.05
CA ASP A 231 6.22 24.57 8.20
C ASP A 231 4.86 25.01 8.78
N VAL A 232 3.81 24.22 8.58
CA VAL A 232 2.49 24.46 9.22
C VAL A 232 2.34 23.76 10.57
N GLY A 233 3.44 23.21 11.13
CA GLY A 233 3.47 22.64 12.48
C GLY A 233 3.14 21.15 12.58
N ALA A 234 3.00 20.43 11.46
CA ALA A 234 2.88 18.97 11.49
C ALA A 234 4.20 18.35 11.97
N LYS A 235 4.10 17.29 12.75
CA LYS A 235 5.26 16.51 13.19
C LYS A 235 5.57 15.44 12.15
N VAL A 236 6.79 15.43 11.61
CA VAL A 236 7.21 14.50 10.56
C VAL A 236 8.33 13.61 11.05
N HIS A 237 8.07 12.32 11.12
CA HIS A 237 8.97 11.30 11.62
C HIS A 237 9.14 10.14 10.62
N THR A 238 10.11 9.28 10.87
CA THR A 238 10.31 8.01 10.18
C THR A 238 10.44 6.87 11.17
N LEU A 239 9.96 5.69 10.81
CA LEU A 239 10.06 4.48 11.63
C LEU A 239 11.52 4.07 11.89
N LYS A 240 11.74 3.46 13.05
CA LYS A 240 12.94 2.69 13.36
C LYS A 240 12.61 1.20 13.30
N GLY A 241 13.55 0.41 12.81
CA GLY A 241 13.43 -1.06 12.79
C GLY A 241 12.53 -1.64 11.69
N LEU A 242 11.48 -0.94 11.29
CA LEU A 242 10.62 -1.31 10.16
C LEU A 242 10.72 -0.31 9.03
N LYS A 243 10.56 -0.78 7.80
CA LYS A 243 10.37 0.09 6.64
C LYS A 243 8.90 0.50 6.57
N LEU A 244 8.62 1.73 6.22
CA LEU A 244 7.24 2.19 6.01
C LEU A 244 6.80 1.87 4.58
N HIS A 245 5.71 1.11 4.44
CA HIS A 245 5.03 0.87 3.17
C HIS A 245 3.52 1.08 3.29
N ALA A 246 3.00 1.19 4.49
CA ALA A 246 1.59 1.46 4.80
C ALA A 246 1.02 2.68 4.06
N LYS A 247 -0.28 2.65 3.81
CA LYS A 247 -1.11 3.77 3.38
C LYS A 247 -2.33 3.80 4.30
N MET A 248 -2.18 4.55 5.39
CA MET A 248 -3.17 4.62 6.46
C MET A 248 -3.34 6.06 6.93
N ILE A 249 -4.57 6.46 7.18
CA ILE A 249 -4.95 7.73 7.82
C ILE A 249 -5.94 7.41 8.92
N VAL A 250 -5.68 7.90 10.14
CA VAL A 250 -6.65 7.86 11.24
C VAL A 250 -7.02 9.27 11.63
N ALA A 251 -8.32 9.56 11.69
CA ALA A 251 -8.89 10.85 12.10
C ALA A 251 -9.56 10.72 13.46
N ASP A 252 -9.14 11.55 14.41
CA ASP A 252 -9.76 11.73 15.73
C ASP A 252 -9.93 10.42 16.55
N HIS A 253 -9.17 9.35 16.21
CA HIS A 253 -9.33 8.00 16.76
C HIS A 253 -10.76 7.42 16.59
N LYS A 254 -11.49 7.89 15.57
CA LYS A 254 -12.88 7.51 15.31
C LYS A 254 -13.10 6.87 13.95
N ARG A 255 -12.30 7.26 12.97
CA ARG A 255 -12.39 6.78 11.59
C ARG A 255 -11.00 6.54 11.03
N ALA A 256 -10.89 5.61 10.13
CA ALA A 256 -9.63 5.32 9.44
C ALA A 256 -9.84 5.03 7.96
N VAL A 257 -8.81 5.32 7.15
CA VAL A 257 -8.69 4.89 5.75
C VAL A 257 -7.45 4.03 5.64
N VAL A 258 -7.58 2.85 5.04
CA VAL A 258 -6.48 1.90 4.80
C VAL A 258 -6.56 1.36 3.37
N GLY A 259 -5.43 1.21 2.69
CA GLY A 259 -5.39 0.59 1.36
C GLY A 259 -4.08 0.79 0.62
N SER A 260 -4.16 0.85 -0.71
CA SER A 260 -2.98 0.92 -1.58
C SER A 260 -2.60 2.34 -2.01
N ILE A 261 -3.42 3.36 -1.72
CA ILE A 261 -3.34 4.70 -2.28
C ILE A 261 -2.18 5.50 -1.67
N ASN A 262 -1.14 5.76 -2.45
CA ASN A 262 -0.15 6.75 -2.10
C ASN A 262 -0.69 8.17 -2.30
N LEU A 263 -0.36 9.11 -1.41
CA LEU A 263 -0.78 10.53 -1.51
C LEU A 263 0.05 11.27 -2.58
N ALA A 264 -0.03 10.78 -3.81
CA ALA A 264 0.72 11.26 -4.96
C ALA A 264 -0.16 11.32 -6.22
N PRO A 265 0.05 12.30 -7.13
CA PRO A 265 -0.78 12.49 -8.32
C PRO A 265 -0.96 11.20 -9.15
N GLY A 266 0.11 10.43 -9.35
CA GLY A 266 0.05 9.20 -10.13
C GLY A 266 -0.91 8.14 -9.56
N SER A 267 -1.12 8.09 -8.23
CA SER A 267 -2.11 7.19 -7.63
C SER A 267 -3.54 7.65 -7.90
N PHE A 268 -3.78 8.95 -7.85
CA PHE A 268 -5.12 9.52 -8.01
C PHE A 268 -5.57 9.62 -9.47
N ASP A 269 -4.64 9.86 -10.41
CA ASP A 269 -4.98 10.22 -11.79
C ASP A 269 -4.83 9.08 -12.79
N ALA A 270 -3.95 8.11 -12.52
CA ALA A 270 -3.53 7.19 -13.56
C ALA A 270 -3.46 5.72 -13.15
N ARG A 271 -3.72 5.39 -11.88
CA ARG A 271 -3.59 4.02 -11.38
C ARG A 271 -4.91 3.47 -10.91
N ARG A 272 -5.08 2.16 -11.09
CA ARG A 272 -6.11 1.43 -10.36
C ARG A 272 -5.60 1.17 -8.94
N GLU A 273 -6.26 1.80 -7.97
CA GLU A 273 -5.98 1.66 -6.53
C GLU A 273 -7.28 1.43 -5.77
N LEU A 274 -7.16 0.91 -4.55
CA LEU A 274 -8.28 0.69 -3.65
C LEU A 274 -7.87 1.02 -2.22
N ALA A 275 -8.74 1.73 -1.51
CA ALA A 275 -8.72 1.84 -0.05
C ALA A 275 -10.13 1.62 0.51
N ILE A 276 -10.21 1.44 1.81
CA ILE A 276 -11.47 1.31 2.53
C ILE A 276 -11.48 2.27 3.71
N GLU A 277 -12.58 2.98 3.88
CA GLU A 277 -12.85 3.76 5.07
C GLU A 277 -13.56 2.88 6.10
N THR A 278 -13.25 3.05 7.38
CA THR A 278 -13.88 2.29 8.47
C THR A 278 -14.04 3.16 9.71
N ASP A 279 -15.15 2.97 10.41
CA ASP A 279 -15.44 3.48 11.75
C ASP A 279 -15.62 2.34 12.77
N ALA A 280 -15.37 1.10 12.36
CA ALA A 280 -15.45 -0.07 13.23
C ALA A 280 -14.50 0.11 14.43
N HIS A 281 -15.06 0.30 15.61
CA HIS A 281 -14.33 0.71 16.82
C HIS A 281 -13.09 -0.14 17.08
N HIS A 282 -13.18 -1.47 17.02
CA HIS A 282 -12.05 -2.37 17.28
C HIS A 282 -10.93 -2.25 16.23
N VAL A 283 -11.27 -1.95 14.97
CA VAL A 283 -10.29 -1.69 13.90
C VAL A 283 -9.59 -0.35 14.14
N VAL A 284 -10.37 0.70 14.38
CA VAL A 284 -9.83 2.06 14.58
C VAL A 284 -9.01 2.14 15.86
N SER A 285 -9.45 1.50 16.95
CA SER A 285 -8.68 1.44 18.21
C SER A 285 -7.33 0.77 17.98
N ARG A 286 -7.31 -0.40 17.33
CA ARG A 286 -6.07 -1.11 17.06
C ARG A 286 -5.14 -0.33 16.12
N LEU A 287 -5.68 0.32 15.06
CA LEU A 287 -4.89 1.20 14.19
C LEU A 287 -4.28 2.36 14.97
N SER A 288 -5.06 2.97 15.89
CA SER A 288 -4.59 4.06 16.74
C SER A 288 -3.48 3.63 17.69
N GLU A 289 -3.62 2.46 18.32
CA GLU A 289 -2.59 1.87 19.20
C GLU A 289 -1.29 1.58 18.44
N VAL A 290 -1.41 1.00 17.23
CA VAL A 290 -0.24 0.73 16.38
C VAL A 290 0.40 2.03 15.91
N ALA A 291 -0.40 3.03 15.49
CA ALA A 291 0.12 4.33 15.08
C ALA A 291 0.86 5.03 16.22
N GLN A 292 0.34 4.97 17.45
CA GLN A 292 1.00 5.52 18.64
C GLN A 292 2.31 4.77 18.94
N ARG A 293 2.29 3.44 18.97
CA ARG A 293 3.49 2.61 19.20
C ARG A 293 4.56 2.86 18.14
N ASP A 294 4.18 2.92 16.87
CA ASP A 294 5.09 3.22 15.76
C ASP A 294 5.68 4.63 15.91
N TRP A 295 4.87 5.59 16.38
CA TRP A 295 5.31 6.95 16.65
C TRP A 295 6.34 7.00 17.78
N ASP A 296 6.07 6.31 18.87
CA ASP A 296 6.99 6.25 20.03
C ASP A 296 8.32 5.59 19.65
N ASN A 297 8.29 4.64 18.68
CA ASN A 297 9.46 4.01 18.09
C ASN A 297 9.91 4.65 16.78
N SER A 298 9.80 5.96 16.66
CA SER A 298 10.20 6.72 15.47
C SER A 298 11.32 7.72 15.76
N LYS A 299 11.76 8.41 14.75
CA LYS A 299 12.67 9.56 14.88
C LYS A 299 12.21 10.69 13.98
N LYS A 300 12.37 11.93 14.46
CA LYS A 300 12.12 13.12 13.65
C LYS A 300 12.97 13.11 12.38
N ILE A 301 12.36 13.46 11.25
CA ILE A 301 13.09 13.76 10.01
C ILE A 301 13.56 15.21 10.10
N ASP A 302 14.84 15.43 9.87
CA ASP A 302 15.39 16.78 9.74
C ASP A 302 15.15 17.27 8.32
N LEU A 303 14.18 18.18 8.19
CA LEU A 303 13.77 18.78 6.91
C LEU A 303 14.39 20.15 6.67
N THR A 304 15.35 20.59 7.48
CA THR A 304 16.19 21.78 7.22
C THR A 304 17.10 21.53 6.02
N ASP A 305 17.64 22.61 5.44
CA ASP A 305 18.58 22.47 4.31
C ASP A 305 19.81 21.65 4.70
N GLU A 306 20.34 21.87 5.92
CA GLU A 306 21.49 21.09 6.44
C GLU A 306 21.13 19.61 6.62
N GLY A 307 19.95 19.30 7.19
CA GLY A 307 19.47 17.93 7.36
C GLY A 307 19.31 17.21 6.02
N LEU A 308 18.75 17.89 5.01
CA LEU A 308 18.59 17.34 3.67
C LEU A 308 19.92 17.12 2.96
N LEU A 309 20.90 18.02 3.12
CA LEU A 309 22.25 17.82 2.58
C LEU A 309 22.92 16.58 3.21
N LYS A 310 22.86 16.43 4.54
CA LYS A 310 23.36 15.21 5.23
C LYS A 310 22.66 13.93 4.75
N ASP A 311 21.38 14.01 4.43
CA ASP A 311 20.62 12.86 3.91
C ASP A 311 21.03 12.52 2.47
N LEU A 312 21.34 13.51 1.63
CA LEU A 312 21.90 13.31 0.29
C LEU A 312 23.31 12.69 0.34
N GLU A 313 24.16 13.09 1.30
CA GLU A 313 25.47 12.48 1.50
C GLU A 313 25.37 11.00 1.85
N LYS A 314 24.45 10.61 2.76
CA LYS A 314 24.18 9.21 3.10
C LYS A 314 23.77 8.39 1.87
N ARG A 315 22.95 8.97 1.01
CA ARG A 315 22.53 8.33 -0.24
C ARG A 315 23.71 8.12 -1.18
N ASN A 316 24.57 9.13 -1.36
CA ASN A 316 25.76 9.02 -2.21
C ASN A 316 26.73 7.98 -1.66
N ALA A 317 26.95 7.94 -0.36
CA ALA A 317 27.78 6.92 0.29
C ALA A 317 27.21 5.50 0.10
N ALA A 318 25.90 5.32 0.18
CA ALA A 318 25.24 4.05 -0.07
C ALA A 318 25.35 3.61 -1.55
N ALA A 319 25.24 4.54 -2.51
CA ALA A 319 25.42 4.28 -3.93
C ALA A 319 26.86 3.86 -4.24
N VAL A 320 27.85 4.58 -3.71
CA VAL A 320 29.30 4.23 -3.86
C VAL A 320 29.60 2.88 -3.23
N GLY A 321 29.01 2.58 -2.07
CA GLY A 321 29.15 1.27 -1.41
C GLY A 321 28.58 0.12 -2.25
N ALA A 322 27.46 0.32 -2.92
CA ALA A 322 26.84 -0.66 -3.80
C ALA A 322 27.69 -0.89 -5.08
N GLU A 323 28.19 0.18 -5.70
CA GLU A 323 29.10 0.08 -6.85
C GLU A 323 30.40 -0.64 -6.50
N MET A 324 30.98 -0.35 -5.33
CA MET A 324 32.19 -1.05 -4.85
C MET A 324 31.92 -2.54 -4.57
N LEU A 325 30.73 -2.89 -4.11
CA LEU A 325 30.34 -4.29 -3.90
C LEU A 325 30.24 -5.04 -5.22
N VAL A 326 29.63 -4.43 -6.24
CA VAL A 326 29.54 -4.98 -7.60
C VAL A 326 30.92 -5.19 -8.21
N LEU A 327 31.82 -4.20 -8.08
CA LEU A 327 33.20 -4.32 -8.58
C LEU A 327 33.98 -5.44 -7.87
N LYS A 328 33.81 -5.62 -6.55
CA LYS A 328 34.45 -6.70 -5.80
C LYS A 328 33.92 -8.08 -6.18
N THR A 329 32.65 -8.23 -6.49
CA THR A 329 32.05 -9.48 -6.96
C THR A 329 32.56 -9.84 -8.36
N HIS A 330 32.68 -8.88 -9.28
CA HIS A 330 33.25 -9.09 -10.62
C HIS A 330 34.74 -9.42 -10.58
N ALA A 331 35.52 -8.80 -9.68
CA ALA A 331 36.93 -9.11 -9.50
C ALA A 331 37.17 -10.54 -8.99
N LYS A 332 36.30 -11.01 -8.04
CA LYS A 332 36.38 -12.40 -7.54
C LYS A 332 35.95 -13.43 -8.58
N ALA A 333 35.10 -13.10 -9.53
CA ALA A 333 34.71 -14.00 -10.62
C ALA A 333 35.83 -14.17 -11.67
N LYS A 334 36.65 -13.12 -11.89
CA LYS A 334 37.77 -13.18 -12.84
C LYS A 334 39.03 -13.91 -12.32
N VAL A 335 39.12 -14.18 -11.01
CA VAL A 335 40.25 -14.88 -10.38
C VAL A 335 40.01 -16.41 -10.31
N LYS A 336 38.83 -16.90 -10.72
CA LYS A 336 38.47 -18.33 -10.70
C LYS A 336 38.44 -18.98 -12.08
N HIS A 337 39.07 -18.37 -13.10
CA HIS A 337 39.28 -18.97 -14.43
C HIS A 337 40.78 -19.02 -14.76
#